data_7801455ca6751637f5654bdc0b5309bf
#
_entry.id   7801455ca6751637f5654bdc0b5309bf
#
_cell.length_a   1.000
_cell.length_b   1.000
_cell.length_c   1.000
_cell.angle_alpha   90.00
_cell.angle_beta   90.00
_cell.angle_gamma   90.00
#
_symmetry.space_group_name_H-M   'P 1'
#
loop_
_entity.id
_entity.type
_entity.pdbx_description
1 polymer ?
#
loop_
_entity_poly.entity_id
_entity_poly.type
_entity_poly.pdbx_seq_one_letter_code
_entity_poly.pdbx_strand_id
1 'polypeptide(L)'
;MKESTAILALANGTIFKGKSIGAEGQVNGEIVFNTSMSGYQEILTDPSYARQIVTLTYPHIGNTGTNFEDTESEKIWCSGLVIRSLSQTESNWRNEENLSDYLKRNNILGISDIDTRKLTRIIRNEGSQSAAIIAGEDIEEDSAVSLAREFQGLNGLDLAKEVTTKTPYDWTEGTWRGKKANTNFKVAVLDFGIKKNILRILADRGYELRIFPAKTEFEELISINPDGVFLSNGPGDPEPCDYAIDTITKLTERGMPLFGICLGHQLLALSLGGQTSKMKFGHHGANHPVQDLKTQKVAVLSLIHISEPTRPERIGGGGVGGEK
;
A
#
# COMPACT_ATOMS: atom_id res chain seq x y z
N MET A 1 11.44 30.22 -13.31
CA MET A 1 11.53 28.86 -13.89
C MET A 1 10.21 28.61 -14.61
N LYS A 2 10.21 28.14 -15.87
CA LYS A 2 8.98 27.67 -16.51
C LYS A 2 8.40 26.54 -15.65
N GLU A 3 7.11 26.62 -15.31
CA GLU A 3 6.41 25.51 -14.66
C GLU A 3 6.40 24.33 -15.64
N SER A 4 6.97 23.19 -15.23
CA SER A 4 6.95 21.98 -16.05
C SER A 4 5.52 21.45 -16.11
N THR A 5 5.04 21.13 -17.29
CA THR A 5 3.70 20.60 -17.51
C THR A 5 3.68 19.08 -17.31
N ALA A 6 2.51 18.54 -16.97
CA ALA A 6 2.28 17.11 -16.96
C ALA A 6 0.88 16.77 -17.51
N ILE A 7 0.78 15.60 -18.11
CA ILE A 7 -0.47 15.04 -18.62
C ILE A 7 -0.71 13.68 -17.94
N LEU A 8 -1.91 13.48 -17.41
CA LEU A 8 -2.44 12.17 -17.05
C LEU A 8 -3.43 11.75 -18.13
N ALA A 9 -3.19 10.61 -18.76
CA ALA A 9 -4.10 10.00 -19.72
C ALA A 9 -4.61 8.66 -19.20
N LEU A 10 -5.90 8.38 -19.45
CA LEU A 10 -6.52 7.08 -19.18
C LEU A 10 -6.66 6.29 -20.49
N ALA A 11 -6.68 4.96 -20.39
CA ALA A 11 -6.81 4.09 -21.55
C ALA A 11 -8.12 4.32 -22.34
N ASN A 12 -9.18 4.83 -21.68
CA ASN A 12 -10.44 5.22 -22.33
C ASN A 12 -10.35 6.53 -23.15
N GLY A 13 -9.17 7.19 -23.19
CA GLY A 13 -8.92 8.43 -23.90
C GLY A 13 -9.18 9.71 -23.10
N THR A 14 -9.58 9.59 -21.83
CA THR A 14 -9.73 10.78 -20.96
C THR A 14 -8.36 11.36 -20.60
N ILE A 15 -8.23 12.68 -20.73
CA ILE A 15 -6.98 13.41 -20.49
C ILE A 15 -7.20 14.47 -19.41
N PHE A 16 -6.23 14.59 -18.51
CA PHE A 16 -6.11 15.65 -17.53
C PHE A 16 -4.77 16.36 -17.72
N LYS A 17 -4.80 17.68 -17.85
CA LYS A 17 -3.60 18.52 -17.92
C LYS A 17 -3.38 19.21 -16.59
N GLY A 18 -2.14 19.21 -16.12
CA GLY A 18 -1.76 19.82 -14.84
C GLY A 18 -0.29 20.21 -14.79
N LYS A 19 0.20 20.38 -13.58
CA LYS A 19 1.60 20.74 -13.32
C LYS A 19 2.38 19.52 -12.87
N SER A 20 3.61 19.39 -13.35
CA SER A 20 4.55 18.41 -12.83
C SER A 20 5.01 18.81 -11.42
N ILE A 21 4.97 17.87 -10.51
CA ILE A 21 5.45 18.02 -9.12
C ILE A 21 6.53 17.02 -8.77
N GLY A 22 6.92 16.15 -9.69
CA GLY A 22 7.92 15.10 -9.50
C GLY A 22 9.03 15.14 -10.54
N ALA A 23 9.58 13.97 -10.86
CA ALA A 23 10.55 13.80 -11.93
C ALA A 23 9.90 14.04 -13.30
N GLU A 24 10.74 14.34 -14.30
CA GLU A 24 10.36 14.37 -15.70
C GLU A 24 10.46 12.96 -16.31
N GLY A 25 9.71 12.73 -17.39
CA GLY A 25 9.69 11.46 -18.10
C GLY A 25 8.28 10.93 -18.30
N GLN A 26 8.17 9.61 -18.39
CA GLN A 26 6.88 8.94 -18.62
C GLN A 26 6.77 7.63 -17.82
N VAL A 27 5.56 7.32 -17.38
CA VAL A 27 5.25 6.09 -16.64
C VAL A 27 3.83 5.66 -16.92
N ASN A 28 3.57 4.35 -16.90
CA ASN A 28 2.22 3.80 -16.91
C ASN A 28 1.96 2.90 -15.70
N GLY A 29 0.70 2.60 -15.46
CA GLY A 29 0.25 1.76 -14.36
C GLY A 29 -1.26 1.70 -14.23
N GLU A 30 -1.76 0.90 -13.30
CA GLU A 30 -3.18 0.90 -12.97
C GLU A 30 -3.52 2.12 -12.10
N ILE A 31 -4.48 2.96 -12.56
CA ILE A 31 -4.92 4.12 -11.77
C ILE A 31 -5.86 3.70 -10.67
N VAL A 32 -5.54 4.09 -9.44
CA VAL A 32 -6.35 3.85 -8.25
C VAL A 32 -6.54 5.13 -7.46
N PHE A 33 -7.49 5.17 -6.54
CA PHE A 33 -7.65 6.32 -5.63
C PHE A 33 -7.60 5.88 -4.17
N ASN A 34 -7.08 6.76 -3.34
CA ASN A 34 -7.02 6.60 -1.90
C ASN A 34 -7.71 7.80 -1.23
N THR A 35 -8.56 7.53 -0.24
CA THR A 35 -9.41 8.54 0.43
C THR A 35 -8.84 9.08 1.73
N SER A 36 -7.59 8.75 2.06
CA SER A 36 -6.94 9.25 3.26
C SER A 36 -6.70 10.74 3.22
N MET A 37 -6.80 11.37 4.38
CA MET A 37 -6.51 12.79 4.55
C MET A 37 -5.04 13.07 4.85
N SER A 38 -4.29 12.06 5.30
CA SER A 38 -2.88 12.13 5.69
C SER A 38 -2.17 10.81 5.34
N GLY A 39 -0.86 10.73 5.58
CA GLY A 39 -0.10 9.50 5.36
C GLY A 39 0.27 9.27 3.90
N TYR A 40 0.45 10.32 3.12
CA TYR A 40 0.81 10.18 1.71
C TYR A 40 2.20 9.57 1.50
N GLN A 41 3.15 9.81 2.41
CA GLN A 41 4.48 9.21 2.34
C GLN A 41 4.42 7.70 2.59
N GLU A 42 3.63 7.26 3.56
CA GLU A 42 3.35 5.87 3.86
C GLU A 42 2.66 5.18 2.66
N ILE A 43 1.72 5.85 2.00
CA ILE A 43 1.06 5.34 0.79
C ILE A 43 2.07 5.18 -0.35
N LEU A 44 2.94 6.17 -0.58
CA LEU A 44 3.94 6.14 -1.63
C LEU A 44 4.94 4.99 -1.45
N THR A 45 5.31 4.71 -0.20
CA THR A 45 6.31 3.69 0.15
C THR A 45 5.71 2.32 0.47
N ASP A 46 4.37 2.18 0.47
CA ASP A 46 3.69 0.90 0.66
C ASP A 46 3.85 0.01 -0.58
N PRO A 47 4.49 -1.18 -0.46
CA PRO A 47 4.64 -2.10 -1.58
C PRO A 47 3.31 -2.55 -2.22
N SER A 48 2.20 -2.45 -1.48
CA SER A 48 0.86 -2.78 -2.01
C SER A 48 0.46 -1.94 -3.22
N TYR A 49 1.10 -0.78 -3.44
CA TYR A 49 0.87 0.09 -4.60
C TYR A 49 1.86 -0.12 -5.75
N ALA A 50 2.62 -1.23 -5.76
CA ALA A 50 3.53 -1.53 -6.86
C ALA A 50 2.78 -1.55 -8.21
N ARG A 51 3.36 -0.85 -9.20
CA ARG A 51 2.80 -0.65 -10.55
C ARG A 51 1.46 0.10 -10.60
N GLN A 52 1.10 0.83 -9.54
CA GLN A 52 -0.11 1.65 -9.52
C GLN A 52 0.22 3.14 -9.56
N ILE A 53 -0.63 3.91 -10.23
CA ILE A 53 -0.67 5.38 -10.18
C ILE A 53 -1.72 5.76 -9.14
N VAL A 54 -1.27 6.39 -8.06
CA VAL A 54 -2.14 6.65 -6.91
C VAL A 54 -2.72 8.07 -6.96
N THR A 55 -4.05 8.16 -6.97
CA THR A 55 -4.77 9.43 -6.83
C THR A 55 -5.17 9.64 -5.38
N LEU A 56 -4.70 10.73 -4.77
CA LEU A 56 -5.16 11.13 -3.44
C LEU A 56 -6.38 12.05 -3.57
N THR A 57 -7.49 11.68 -2.91
CA THR A 57 -8.75 12.43 -3.03
C THR A 57 -8.79 13.66 -2.12
N TYR A 58 -7.94 13.73 -1.08
CA TYR A 58 -7.84 14.90 -0.24
C TYR A 58 -7.25 16.08 -1.03
N PRO A 59 -7.85 17.29 -0.92
CA PRO A 59 -7.52 18.39 -1.83
C PRO A 59 -6.12 18.99 -1.63
N HIS A 60 -5.58 18.98 -0.42
CA HIS A 60 -4.27 19.59 -0.11
C HIS A 60 -3.29 18.53 0.36
N ILE A 61 -2.28 18.25 -0.45
CA ILE A 61 -1.25 17.24 -0.18
C ILE A 61 0.12 17.92 -0.13
N GLY A 62 1.03 17.37 0.69
CA GLY A 62 2.39 17.91 0.90
C GLY A 62 2.53 18.83 2.11
N ASN A 63 1.45 19.14 2.82
CA ASN A 63 1.45 20.06 3.96
C ASN A 63 2.24 19.60 5.18
N THR A 64 2.50 18.29 5.33
CA THR A 64 3.30 17.73 6.43
C THR A 64 4.76 17.51 6.04
N GLY A 65 5.12 17.70 4.77
CA GLY A 65 6.42 17.31 4.24
C GLY A 65 6.68 15.81 4.28
N THR A 66 7.93 15.41 4.20
CA THR A 66 8.39 14.02 4.30
C THR A 66 9.55 13.90 5.28
N ASN A 67 9.81 12.70 5.80
CA ASN A 67 10.90 12.40 6.72
C ASN A 67 11.37 10.95 6.57
N PHE A 68 12.48 10.57 7.22
CA PHE A 68 13.04 9.22 7.10
C PHE A 68 12.28 8.15 7.89
N GLU A 69 11.52 8.53 8.91
CA GLU A 69 10.86 7.57 9.81
C GLU A 69 9.52 7.05 9.26
N ASP A 70 8.76 7.91 8.53
CA ASP A 70 7.42 7.60 8.05
C ASP A 70 7.43 6.81 6.73
N THR A 71 8.46 6.01 6.49
CA THR A 71 8.56 5.11 5.34
C THR A 71 8.09 3.70 5.71
N GLU A 72 7.31 3.09 4.82
CA GLU A 72 6.81 1.73 4.98
C GLU A 72 7.72 0.67 4.34
N SER A 73 8.69 1.10 3.52
CA SER A 73 9.67 0.22 2.88
C SER A 73 10.93 1.00 2.46
N GLU A 74 11.85 0.34 1.77
CA GLU A 74 13.15 0.91 1.35
C GLU A 74 13.03 1.95 0.23
N LYS A 75 11.92 1.98 -0.53
CA LYS A 75 11.72 2.87 -1.67
C LYS A 75 10.25 3.19 -1.91
N ILE A 76 10.00 4.12 -2.80
CA ILE A 76 8.65 4.35 -3.35
C ILE A 76 8.32 3.21 -4.33
N TRP A 77 7.13 2.64 -4.19
CA TRP A 77 6.66 1.53 -5.02
C TRP A 77 5.59 1.95 -6.03
N CYS A 78 4.81 3.00 -5.73
CA CYS A 78 3.84 3.48 -6.70
C CYS A 78 4.55 4.01 -7.95
N SER A 79 3.90 3.82 -9.13
CA SER A 79 4.40 4.30 -10.41
C SER A 79 4.33 5.83 -10.52
N GLY A 80 3.34 6.45 -9.89
CA GLY A 80 3.17 7.90 -9.93
C GLY A 80 2.12 8.41 -8.96
N LEU A 81 2.14 9.72 -8.73
CA LEU A 81 1.25 10.41 -7.80
C LEU A 81 0.35 11.41 -8.53
N VAL A 82 -0.94 11.39 -8.20
CA VAL A 82 -1.94 12.32 -8.72
C VAL A 82 -2.62 13.02 -7.56
N ILE A 83 -2.55 14.36 -7.53
CA ILE A 83 -3.16 15.19 -6.50
C ILE A 83 -3.90 16.38 -7.08
N ARG A 84 -4.80 16.96 -6.29
CA ARG A 84 -5.49 18.18 -6.69
C ARG A 84 -4.60 19.41 -6.54
N SER A 85 -3.93 19.55 -5.39
CA SER A 85 -3.18 20.77 -5.05
C SER A 85 -2.01 20.40 -4.17
N LEU A 86 -0.82 20.82 -4.57
CA LEU A 86 0.40 20.72 -3.76
C LEU A 86 0.44 21.87 -2.76
N SER A 87 0.74 21.59 -1.50
CA SER A 87 0.95 22.62 -0.49
C SER A 87 2.18 23.46 -0.83
N GLN A 88 2.05 24.78 -0.69
CA GLN A 88 3.17 25.70 -0.92
C GLN A 88 4.14 25.76 0.28
N THR A 89 3.66 25.36 1.45
CA THR A 89 4.46 25.38 2.69
C THR A 89 4.18 24.12 3.50
N GLU A 90 5.23 23.58 4.07
CA GLU A 90 5.16 22.48 5.02
C GLU A 90 5.01 23.04 6.44
N SER A 91 4.10 22.45 7.21
CA SER A 91 3.78 22.90 8.57
C SER A 91 3.82 21.73 9.57
N ASN A 92 4.94 21.02 9.60
CA ASN A 92 5.16 19.92 10.54
C ASN A 92 6.59 19.97 11.06
N TRP A 93 6.75 19.86 12.38
CA TRP A 93 8.07 19.88 13.03
C TRP A 93 8.95 18.67 12.67
N ARG A 94 8.37 17.59 12.12
CA ARG A 94 9.08 16.41 11.62
C ARG A 94 9.45 16.51 10.14
N ASN A 95 9.11 17.63 9.49
CA ASN A 95 9.45 17.82 8.08
C ASN A 95 10.96 17.94 7.88
N GLU A 96 11.51 17.16 6.97
CA GLU A 96 12.89 17.18 6.54
C GLU A 96 13.03 17.60 5.06
N GLU A 97 12.04 17.27 4.24
CA GLU A 97 12.02 17.54 2.81
C GLU A 97 10.58 17.76 2.32
N ASN A 98 10.37 18.67 1.37
CA ASN A 98 9.06 18.83 0.75
C ASN A 98 8.72 17.67 -0.20
N LEU A 99 7.43 17.48 -0.47
CA LEU A 99 6.95 16.34 -1.28
C LEU A 99 7.50 16.38 -2.72
N SER A 100 7.62 17.56 -3.33
CA SER A 100 8.12 17.68 -4.71
C SER A 100 9.57 17.22 -4.84
N ASP A 101 10.43 17.67 -3.93
CA ASP A 101 11.84 17.27 -3.92
C ASP A 101 11.99 15.78 -3.58
N TYR A 102 11.18 15.27 -2.64
CA TYR A 102 11.11 13.85 -2.33
C TYR A 102 10.76 13.00 -3.56
N LEU A 103 9.76 13.38 -4.34
CA LEU A 103 9.39 12.69 -5.57
C LEU A 103 10.51 12.75 -6.61
N LYS A 104 11.10 13.92 -6.83
CA LYS A 104 12.21 14.10 -7.79
C LYS A 104 13.43 13.27 -7.42
N ARG A 105 13.84 13.30 -6.15
CA ARG A 105 14.98 12.54 -5.64
C ARG A 105 14.78 11.02 -5.83
N ASN A 106 13.55 10.55 -5.71
CA ASN A 106 13.21 9.16 -5.91
C ASN A 106 12.82 8.80 -7.36
N ASN A 107 12.95 9.74 -8.30
CA ASN A 107 12.60 9.58 -9.72
C ASN A 107 11.13 9.16 -9.95
N ILE A 108 10.22 9.73 -9.18
CA ILE A 108 8.77 9.46 -9.26
C ILE A 108 8.07 10.63 -9.95
N LEU A 109 7.24 10.32 -10.94
CA LEU A 109 6.41 11.31 -11.60
C LEU A 109 5.22 11.69 -10.72
N GLY A 110 4.86 12.97 -10.74
CA GLY A 110 3.68 13.46 -10.03
C GLY A 110 2.98 14.57 -10.82
N ILE A 111 1.66 14.60 -10.73
CA ILE A 111 0.83 15.63 -11.36
C ILE A 111 -0.10 16.27 -10.34
N SER A 112 -0.17 17.59 -10.34
CA SER A 112 -1.10 18.40 -9.56
C SER A 112 -1.98 19.29 -10.45
N ASP A 113 -2.87 20.04 -9.82
CA ASP A 113 -3.78 21.01 -10.45
C ASP A 113 -4.78 20.38 -11.43
N ILE A 114 -5.19 19.13 -11.16
CA ILE A 114 -6.22 18.44 -11.92
C ILE A 114 -7.50 18.22 -11.10
N ASP A 115 -8.61 17.94 -11.78
CA ASP A 115 -9.88 17.59 -11.14
C ASP A 115 -9.85 16.12 -10.65
N THR A 116 -9.26 15.90 -9.48
CA THR A 116 -9.22 14.57 -8.84
C THR A 116 -10.61 14.04 -8.49
N ARG A 117 -11.61 14.92 -8.29
CA ARG A 117 -13.00 14.50 -8.06
C ARG A 117 -13.61 13.87 -9.31
N LYS A 118 -13.40 14.49 -10.49
CA LYS A 118 -13.82 13.93 -11.78
C LYS A 118 -13.13 12.59 -12.02
N LEU A 119 -11.82 12.51 -11.81
CA LEU A 119 -11.02 11.30 -11.95
C LEU A 119 -11.54 10.17 -11.04
N THR A 120 -11.74 10.45 -9.75
CA THR A 120 -12.27 9.47 -8.79
C THR A 120 -13.65 8.97 -9.18
N ARG A 121 -14.52 9.83 -9.73
CA ARG A 121 -15.85 9.42 -10.23
C ARG A 121 -15.74 8.48 -11.44
N ILE A 122 -14.80 8.73 -12.35
CA ILE A 122 -14.52 7.83 -13.49
C ILE A 122 -14.10 6.45 -12.96
N ILE A 123 -13.08 6.40 -12.11
CA ILE A 123 -12.58 5.14 -11.54
C ILE A 123 -13.68 4.38 -10.80
N ARG A 124 -14.51 5.07 -10.01
CA ARG A 124 -15.61 4.45 -9.28
C ARG A 124 -16.69 3.88 -10.21
N ASN A 125 -17.01 4.59 -11.28
CA ASN A 125 -18.11 4.22 -12.18
C ASN A 125 -17.68 3.18 -13.24
N GLU A 126 -16.45 3.28 -13.75
CA GLU A 126 -15.94 2.45 -14.84
C GLU A 126 -15.00 1.34 -14.36
N GLY A 127 -14.45 1.48 -13.15
CA GLY A 127 -13.45 0.59 -12.57
C GLY A 127 -12.05 1.18 -12.64
N SER A 128 -11.09 0.52 -11.97
CA SER A 128 -9.67 0.79 -12.17
C SER A 128 -9.30 0.48 -13.61
N GLN A 129 -8.48 1.32 -14.21
CA GLN A 129 -8.07 1.17 -15.59
C GLN A 129 -6.60 1.57 -15.76
N SER A 130 -6.06 1.23 -16.90
CA SER A 130 -4.70 1.61 -17.25
C SER A 130 -4.61 3.11 -17.49
N ALA A 131 -3.52 3.71 -17.02
CA ALA A 131 -3.25 5.13 -17.14
C ALA A 131 -1.77 5.39 -17.37
N ALA A 132 -1.43 6.59 -17.82
CA ALA A 132 -0.06 7.06 -17.94
C ALA A 132 0.09 8.51 -17.49
N ILE A 133 1.25 8.82 -16.91
CA ILE A 133 1.69 10.19 -16.64
C ILE A 133 2.89 10.48 -17.54
N ILE A 134 2.85 11.61 -18.26
CA ILE A 134 4.00 12.18 -18.95
C ILE A 134 4.24 13.56 -18.38
N ALA A 135 5.48 13.86 -18.02
CA ALA A 135 5.92 15.15 -17.48
C ALA A 135 7.14 15.66 -18.25
N GLY A 136 7.13 16.91 -18.65
CA GLY A 136 8.22 17.54 -19.41
C GLY A 136 7.75 18.67 -20.29
N GLU A 137 8.55 19.00 -21.32
CA GLU A 137 8.22 19.95 -22.38
C GLU A 137 7.61 19.21 -23.59
N ASP A 138 6.79 19.91 -24.38
CA ASP A 138 6.22 19.43 -25.67
C ASP A 138 5.53 18.04 -25.62
N ILE A 139 4.65 17.84 -24.63
CA ILE A 139 3.96 16.56 -24.45
C ILE A 139 2.82 16.43 -25.48
N GLU A 140 2.84 15.36 -26.27
CA GLU A 140 1.74 14.98 -27.18
C GLU A 140 0.69 14.15 -26.45
N GLU A 141 -0.57 14.58 -26.55
CA GLU A 141 -1.71 13.91 -25.88
C GLU A 141 -1.92 12.48 -26.37
N ASP A 142 -1.80 12.24 -27.68
CA ASP A 142 -1.99 10.92 -28.28
C ASP A 142 -0.92 9.92 -27.80
N SER A 143 0.31 10.39 -27.58
CA SER A 143 1.39 9.58 -27.01
C SER A 143 1.06 9.14 -25.57
N ALA A 144 0.47 10.02 -24.78
CA ALA A 144 0.07 9.68 -23.40
C ALA A 144 -1.07 8.64 -23.36
N VAL A 145 -2.05 8.74 -24.26
CA VAL A 145 -3.14 7.75 -24.39
C VAL A 145 -2.60 6.41 -24.88
N SER A 146 -1.69 6.43 -25.84
CA SER A 146 -1.05 5.22 -26.35
C SER A 146 -0.27 4.50 -25.27
N LEU A 147 0.54 5.22 -24.51
CA LEU A 147 1.30 4.68 -23.36
C LEU A 147 0.38 4.11 -22.28
N ALA A 148 -0.77 4.75 -22.01
CA ALA A 148 -1.76 4.23 -21.06
C ALA A 148 -2.33 2.88 -21.51
N ARG A 149 -2.56 2.69 -22.81
CA ARG A 149 -3.11 1.44 -23.39
C ARG A 149 -2.10 0.30 -23.44
N GLU A 150 -0.81 0.57 -23.38
CA GLU A 150 0.24 -0.44 -23.33
C GLU A 150 0.25 -1.24 -22.01
N PHE A 151 -0.25 -0.65 -20.93
CA PHE A 151 -0.30 -1.33 -19.65
C PHE A 151 -1.41 -2.39 -19.62
N GLN A 152 -1.04 -3.66 -19.45
CA GLN A 152 -1.95 -4.80 -19.52
C GLN A 152 -2.79 -5.03 -18.24
N GLY A 153 -2.64 -4.19 -17.23
CA GLY A 153 -3.28 -4.36 -15.92
C GLY A 153 -2.50 -5.28 -14.97
N LEU A 154 -3.07 -5.53 -13.81
CA LEU A 154 -2.41 -6.30 -12.74
C LEU A 154 -2.95 -7.73 -12.57
N ASN A 155 -4.00 -8.12 -13.31
CA ASN A 155 -4.57 -9.46 -13.21
C ASN A 155 -3.55 -10.53 -13.64
N GLY A 156 -3.44 -11.60 -12.88
CA GLY A 156 -2.53 -12.69 -13.15
C GLY A 156 -1.05 -12.36 -12.91
N LEU A 157 -0.72 -11.17 -12.35
CA LEU A 157 0.64 -10.79 -12.02
C LEU A 157 0.97 -11.11 -10.56
N ASP A 158 2.01 -11.93 -10.38
CA ASP A 158 2.61 -12.18 -9.08
C ASP A 158 3.60 -11.07 -8.74
N LEU A 159 3.08 -9.97 -8.18
CA LEU A 159 3.91 -8.86 -7.74
C LEU A 159 4.57 -9.11 -6.38
N ALA A 160 4.07 -10.07 -5.59
CA ALA A 160 4.70 -10.44 -4.33
C ALA A 160 6.16 -10.87 -4.52
N LYS A 161 6.48 -11.55 -5.62
CA LYS A 161 7.86 -11.91 -6.00
C LYS A 161 8.77 -10.72 -6.27
N GLU A 162 8.22 -9.58 -6.67
CA GLU A 162 8.99 -8.38 -7.01
C GLU A 162 9.32 -7.54 -5.77
N VAL A 163 8.41 -7.55 -4.78
CA VAL A 163 8.49 -6.67 -3.62
C VAL A 163 9.02 -7.35 -2.36
N THR A 164 9.03 -8.68 -2.31
CA THR A 164 9.49 -9.45 -1.17
C THR A 164 10.97 -9.25 -0.87
N THR A 165 11.37 -9.46 0.37
CA THR A 165 12.80 -9.51 0.75
C THR A 165 13.53 -10.62 0.00
N LYS A 166 14.82 -10.43 -0.21
CA LYS A 166 15.68 -11.43 -0.90
C LYS A 166 16.21 -12.52 0.03
N THR A 167 16.41 -12.18 1.30
CA THR A 167 16.98 -13.06 2.33
C THR A 167 16.24 -12.90 3.64
N PRO A 168 16.15 -13.97 4.45
CA PRO A 168 15.57 -13.85 5.79
C PRO A 168 16.36 -12.87 6.67
N TYR A 169 15.65 -12.13 7.52
CA TYR A 169 16.23 -11.21 8.49
C TYR A 169 15.38 -11.10 9.76
N ASP A 170 15.99 -10.63 10.84
CA ASP A 170 15.31 -10.39 12.11
C ASP A 170 14.91 -8.92 12.23
N TRP A 171 13.73 -8.65 12.82
CA TRP A 171 13.23 -7.29 13.03
C TRP A 171 13.06 -7.00 14.50
N THR A 172 13.58 -5.85 14.95
CA THR A 172 13.55 -5.45 16.36
C THR A 172 13.07 -4.02 16.60
N GLU A 173 12.93 -3.22 15.54
CA GLU A 173 12.52 -1.82 15.63
C GLU A 173 11.04 -1.72 16.02
N GLY A 174 10.73 -0.92 17.04
CA GLY A 174 9.36 -0.57 17.44
C GLY A 174 8.84 0.68 16.75
N THR A 175 7.61 1.07 17.09
CA THR A 175 7.02 2.34 16.63
C THR A 175 7.71 3.53 17.29
N TRP A 176 7.64 4.67 16.66
CA TRP A 176 8.12 5.92 17.23
C TRP A 176 7.46 6.17 18.60
N ARG A 177 8.27 6.23 19.67
CA ARG A 177 7.83 6.28 21.08
C ARG A 177 7.04 5.06 21.59
N GLY A 178 7.05 3.95 20.86
CA GLY A 178 6.46 2.70 21.32
C GLY A 178 7.13 2.16 22.57
N LYS A 179 6.39 1.38 23.35
CA LYS A 179 6.91 0.66 24.52
C LYS A 179 6.85 -0.83 24.24
N LYS A 180 7.99 -1.49 24.29
CA LYS A 180 8.06 -2.93 24.10
C LYS A 180 7.38 -3.66 25.26
N ALA A 181 6.42 -4.51 24.97
CA ALA A 181 5.83 -5.42 25.94
C ALA A 181 6.76 -6.62 26.20
N ASN A 182 6.63 -7.23 27.36
CA ASN A 182 7.37 -8.45 27.69
C ASN A 182 6.56 -9.66 27.22
N THR A 183 6.67 -10.02 25.98
CA THR A 183 6.18 -11.29 25.43
C THR A 183 7.36 -12.02 24.80
N ASN A 184 7.32 -13.35 24.78
CA ASN A 184 8.41 -14.18 24.28
C ASN A 184 7.92 -15.09 23.13
N PHE A 185 6.91 -14.65 22.37
CA PHE A 185 6.44 -15.41 21.23
C PHE A 185 7.30 -15.12 20.02
N LYS A 186 7.70 -16.19 19.33
CA LYS A 186 8.39 -16.14 18.03
C LYS A 186 7.40 -16.17 16.90
N VAL A 187 7.47 -15.21 16.02
CA VAL A 187 6.60 -15.13 14.85
C VAL A 187 7.43 -15.16 13.58
N ALA A 188 7.19 -16.17 12.75
CA ALA A 188 7.69 -16.18 11.38
C ALA A 188 6.79 -15.30 10.52
N VAL A 189 7.37 -14.41 9.75
CA VAL A 189 6.64 -13.48 8.88
C VAL A 189 6.94 -13.81 7.43
N LEU A 190 5.93 -14.19 6.65
CA LEU A 190 6.06 -14.29 5.20
C LEU A 190 5.85 -12.90 4.57
N ASP A 191 6.88 -12.42 3.91
CA ASP A 191 6.91 -11.09 3.30
C ASP A 191 6.40 -11.15 1.86
N PHE A 192 5.19 -10.66 1.64
CA PHE A 192 4.60 -10.44 0.31
C PHE A 192 4.65 -8.96 -0.12
N GLY A 193 5.39 -8.13 0.60
CA GLY A 193 5.45 -6.68 0.46
C GLY A 193 5.01 -5.99 1.77
N ILE A 194 5.65 -6.37 2.87
CA ILE A 194 5.25 -5.94 4.21
C ILE A 194 5.52 -4.46 4.44
N LYS A 195 4.58 -3.80 5.11
CA LYS A 195 4.78 -2.47 5.67
C LYS A 195 5.62 -2.54 6.95
N LYS A 196 6.64 -1.69 7.04
CA LYS A 196 7.50 -1.57 8.24
C LYS A 196 6.68 -1.32 9.51
N ASN A 197 5.60 -0.54 9.42
CA ASN A 197 4.80 -0.23 10.61
C ASN A 197 4.06 -1.44 11.19
N ILE A 198 3.72 -2.43 10.37
CA ILE A 198 3.17 -3.70 10.87
C ILE A 198 4.22 -4.41 11.73
N LEU A 199 5.47 -4.48 11.25
CA LEU A 199 6.58 -5.08 12.01
C LEU A 199 6.85 -4.30 13.30
N ARG A 200 6.84 -2.96 13.25
CA ARG A 200 7.03 -2.08 14.41
C ARG A 200 5.97 -2.33 15.49
N ILE A 201 4.70 -2.44 15.10
CA ILE A 201 3.58 -2.72 16.02
C ILE A 201 3.72 -4.11 16.65
N LEU A 202 4.12 -5.12 15.89
CA LEU A 202 4.35 -6.47 16.40
C LEU A 202 5.55 -6.50 17.36
N ALA A 203 6.63 -5.78 17.04
CA ALA A 203 7.79 -5.64 17.92
C ALA A 203 7.46 -4.93 19.24
N ASP A 204 6.62 -3.88 19.23
CA ASP A 204 6.13 -3.20 20.43
C ASP A 204 5.31 -4.14 21.33
N ARG A 205 4.60 -5.09 20.73
CA ARG A 205 3.89 -6.15 21.47
C ARG A 205 4.80 -7.23 22.01
N GLY A 206 6.12 -7.10 21.79
CA GLY A 206 7.16 -7.97 22.33
C GLY A 206 7.39 -9.26 21.55
N TYR A 207 6.88 -9.36 20.32
CA TYR A 207 7.14 -10.54 19.49
C TYR A 207 8.57 -10.52 18.95
N GLU A 208 9.20 -11.69 18.91
CA GLU A 208 10.45 -11.93 18.19
C GLU A 208 10.09 -12.23 16.72
N LEU A 209 10.50 -11.34 15.82
CA LEU A 209 10.09 -11.42 14.43
C LEU A 209 11.26 -11.87 13.55
N ARG A 210 11.03 -12.93 12.77
CA ARG A 210 11.91 -13.32 11.69
C ARG A 210 11.15 -13.29 10.39
N ILE A 211 11.63 -12.47 9.46
CA ILE A 211 11.01 -12.19 8.18
C ILE A 211 11.62 -13.09 7.13
N PHE A 212 10.77 -13.72 6.33
CA PHE A 212 11.14 -14.65 5.29
C PHE A 212 10.63 -14.20 3.92
N PRO A 213 11.34 -14.48 2.83
CA PRO A 213 10.85 -14.27 1.48
C PRO A 213 9.52 -14.97 1.20
N ALA A 214 8.73 -14.42 0.27
CA ALA A 214 7.42 -14.96 -0.10
C ALA A 214 7.45 -16.45 -0.51
N LYS A 215 8.55 -16.90 -1.11
CA LYS A 215 8.73 -18.28 -1.62
C LYS A 215 9.34 -19.26 -0.62
N THR A 216 9.47 -18.85 0.64
CA THR A 216 10.06 -19.74 1.66
C THR A 216 9.19 -20.96 1.86
N GLU A 217 9.82 -22.11 1.83
CA GLU A 217 9.16 -23.40 1.99
C GLU A 217 8.76 -23.66 3.45
N PHE A 218 7.76 -24.52 3.64
CA PHE A 218 7.22 -24.87 4.95
C PHE A 218 8.31 -25.33 5.94
N GLU A 219 9.24 -26.18 5.50
CA GLU A 219 10.30 -26.77 6.32
C GLU A 219 11.24 -25.70 6.90
N GLU A 220 11.57 -24.68 6.11
CA GLU A 220 12.39 -23.55 6.55
C GLU A 220 11.68 -22.69 7.58
N LEU A 221 10.39 -22.39 7.36
CA LEU A 221 9.59 -21.61 8.31
C LEU A 221 9.50 -22.28 9.69
N ILE A 222 9.26 -23.59 9.72
CA ILE A 222 9.12 -24.31 10.99
C ILE A 222 10.46 -24.59 11.67
N SER A 223 11.58 -24.49 10.96
CA SER A 223 12.92 -24.76 11.52
C SER A 223 13.28 -23.86 12.70
N ILE A 224 12.70 -22.66 12.76
CA ILE A 224 12.90 -21.72 13.87
C ILE A 224 11.98 -21.97 15.07
N ASN A 225 11.12 -22.99 15.01
CA ASN A 225 10.07 -23.29 16.01
C ASN A 225 9.20 -22.06 16.35
N PRO A 226 8.48 -21.47 15.38
CA PRO A 226 7.66 -20.31 15.62
C PRO A 226 6.39 -20.70 16.40
N ASP A 227 5.90 -19.79 17.25
CA ASP A 227 4.62 -19.91 17.95
C ASP A 227 3.44 -19.56 17.04
N GLY A 228 3.70 -18.85 15.94
CA GLY A 228 2.71 -18.50 14.91
C GLY A 228 3.37 -17.95 13.66
N VAL A 229 2.58 -17.87 12.57
CA VAL A 229 3.04 -17.32 11.31
C VAL A 229 2.16 -16.13 10.90
N PHE A 230 2.79 -15.04 10.53
CA PHE A 230 2.15 -13.84 10.02
C PHE A 230 2.31 -13.76 8.50
N LEU A 231 1.20 -13.59 7.80
CA LEU A 231 1.11 -13.45 6.35
C LEU A 231 0.91 -11.97 6.01
N SER A 232 1.90 -11.34 5.40
CA SER A 232 1.88 -9.88 5.25
C SER A 232 0.88 -9.39 4.18
N ASN A 233 0.67 -8.07 4.17
CA ASN A 233 0.10 -7.37 3.04
C ASN A 233 1.02 -7.49 1.81
N GLY A 234 0.51 -7.11 0.64
CA GLY A 234 1.29 -7.10 -0.58
C GLY A 234 0.46 -6.69 -1.80
N PRO A 235 1.10 -6.44 -2.94
CA PRO A 235 0.47 -6.10 -4.20
C PRO A 235 0.08 -7.33 -5.01
N GLY A 236 -0.71 -7.09 -6.06
CA GLY A 236 -0.95 -8.05 -7.12
C GLY A 236 -2.14 -8.97 -6.88
N ASP A 237 -2.19 -9.99 -7.70
CA ASP A 237 -3.22 -11.02 -7.68
C ASP A 237 -2.76 -12.17 -6.78
N PRO A 238 -3.58 -12.67 -5.84
CA PRO A 238 -3.22 -13.81 -5.00
C PRO A 238 -3.20 -15.15 -5.76
N GLU A 239 -3.96 -15.31 -6.84
CA GLU A 239 -4.09 -16.58 -7.55
C GLU A 239 -2.76 -17.13 -8.11
N PRO A 240 -1.85 -16.32 -8.68
CA PRO A 240 -0.56 -16.83 -9.17
C PRO A 240 0.46 -17.14 -8.07
N CYS A 241 0.12 -16.92 -6.80
CA CYS A 241 1.03 -17.20 -5.66
C CYS A 241 0.87 -18.64 -5.12
N ASP A 242 0.79 -19.64 -6.00
CA ASP A 242 0.61 -21.06 -5.69
C ASP A 242 1.63 -21.57 -4.65
N TYR A 243 2.89 -21.21 -4.77
CA TYR A 243 3.95 -21.53 -3.80
C TYR A 243 3.62 -21.11 -2.36
N ALA A 244 2.98 -19.93 -2.20
CA ALA A 244 2.58 -19.45 -0.89
C ALA A 244 1.33 -20.18 -0.39
N ILE A 245 0.36 -20.45 -1.29
CA ILE A 245 -0.85 -21.21 -0.98
C ILE A 245 -0.48 -22.62 -0.48
N ASP A 246 0.45 -23.31 -1.15
CA ASP A 246 0.93 -24.63 -0.74
C ASP A 246 1.59 -24.61 0.65
N THR A 247 2.46 -23.62 0.91
CA THR A 247 3.10 -23.45 2.22
C THR A 247 2.07 -23.16 3.31
N ILE A 248 1.10 -22.28 3.05
CA ILE A 248 0.04 -21.92 4.01
C ILE A 248 -0.86 -23.12 4.28
N THR A 249 -1.18 -23.94 3.27
CA THR A 249 -1.96 -25.17 3.43
C THR A 249 -1.27 -26.13 4.41
N LYS A 250 0.01 -26.42 4.24
CA LYS A 250 0.81 -27.27 5.15
C LYS A 250 0.84 -26.69 6.59
N LEU A 251 0.97 -25.38 6.74
CA LEU A 251 0.92 -24.71 8.04
C LEU A 251 -0.44 -24.89 8.72
N THR A 252 -1.52 -24.77 7.95
CA THR A 252 -2.89 -24.95 8.43
C THR A 252 -3.14 -26.41 8.87
N GLU A 253 -2.73 -27.38 8.06
CA GLU A 253 -2.85 -28.82 8.38
C GLU A 253 -2.08 -29.19 9.65
N ARG A 254 -0.95 -28.50 9.92
CA ARG A 254 -0.20 -28.66 11.17
C ARG A 254 -0.88 -28.01 12.39
N GLY A 255 -1.94 -27.22 12.18
CA GLY A 255 -2.58 -26.46 13.25
C GLY A 255 -1.76 -25.25 13.74
N MET A 256 -0.87 -24.70 12.90
CA MET A 256 -0.08 -23.51 13.21
C MET A 256 -1.00 -22.29 13.32
N PRO A 257 -0.90 -21.48 14.40
CA PRO A 257 -1.60 -20.21 14.46
C PRO A 257 -1.20 -19.29 13.31
N LEU A 258 -2.19 -18.84 12.51
CA LEU A 258 -1.97 -17.99 11.33
C LEU A 258 -2.77 -16.70 11.45
N PHE A 259 -2.16 -15.60 11.02
CA PHE A 259 -2.84 -14.32 10.84
C PHE A 259 -2.39 -13.65 9.55
N GLY A 260 -3.33 -13.20 8.74
CA GLY A 260 -3.05 -12.58 7.45
C GLY A 260 -3.68 -11.20 7.30
N ILE A 261 -2.96 -10.28 6.65
CA ILE A 261 -3.45 -8.94 6.28
C ILE A 261 -3.45 -8.81 4.76
N CYS A 262 -4.56 -8.29 4.20
CA CYS A 262 -4.72 -7.98 2.78
C CYS A 262 -4.38 -9.20 1.90
N LEU A 263 -3.30 -9.16 1.13
CA LEU A 263 -2.85 -10.30 0.30
C LEU A 263 -2.66 -11.57 1.14
N GLY A 264 -2.04 -11.49 2.31
CA GLY A 264 -1.88 -12.64 3.21
C GLY A 264 -3.20 -13.25 3.69
N HIS A 265 -4.24 -12.41 3.92
CA HIS A 265 -5.58 -12.89 4.22
C HIS A 265 -6.22 -13.59 3.01
N GLN A 266 -6.04 -13.05 1.80
CA GLN A 266 -6.55 -13.65 0.57
C GLN A 266 -5.88 -15.02 0.29
N LEU A 267 -4.57 -15.12 0.46
CA LEU A 267 -3.81 -16.37 0.33
C LEU A 267 -4.25 -17.42 1.35
N LEU A 268 -4.52 -17.00 2.60
CA LEU A 268 -5.07 -17.88 3.62
C LEU A 268 -6.49 -18.38 3.24
N ALA A 269 -7.33 -17.52 2.67
CA ALA A 269 -8.65 -17.91 2.19
C ALA A 269 -8.55 -18.93 1.05
N LEU A 270 -7.65 -18.71 0.09
CA LEU A 270 -7.40 -19.66 -1.02
C LEU A 270 -6.89 -21.01 -0.52
N SER A 271 -5.96 -21.05 0.45
CA SER A 271 -5.43 -22.29 1.04
C SER A 271 -6.49 -23.12 1.76
N LEU A 272 -7.58 -22.49 2.19
CA LEU A 272 -8.74 -23.13 2.82
C LEU A 272 -9.86 -23.50 1.82
N GLY A 273 -9.59 -23.37 0.50
CA GLY A 273 -10.55 -23.66 -0.56
C GLY A 273 -11.55 -22.53 -0.84
N GLY A 274 -11.28 -21.32 -0.33
CA GLY A 274 -12.04 -20.12 -0.67
C GLY A 274 -11.75 -19.65 -2.10
N GLN A 275 -12.47 -18.62 -2.52
CA GLN A 275 -12.30 -17.99 -3.82
C GLN A 275 -12.07 -16.50 -3.65
N THR A 276 -11.27 -15.92 -4.54
CA THR A 276 -11.06 -14.46 -4.63
C THR A 276 -11.74 -13.90 -5.87
N SER A 277 -12.11 -12.63 -5.82
CA SER A 277 -12.64 -11.93 -6.98
C SER A 277 -12.13 -10.49 -7.01
N LYS A 278 -11.74 -10.02 -8.20
CA LYS A 278 -11.28 -8.64 -8.36
C LYS A 278 -12.46 -7.68 -8.17
N MET A 279 -12.31 -6.75 -7.26
CA MET A 279 -13.28 -5.67 -7.10
C MET A 279 -13.15 -4.63 -8.22
N LYS A 280 -14.24 -3.93 -8.53
CA LYS A 280 -14.32 -2.97 -9.63
C LYS A 280 -13.26 -1.87 -9.55
N PHE A 281 -12.93 -1.38 -8.36
CA PHE A 281 -11.97 -0.29 -8.14
C PHE A 281 -11.01 -0.55 -6.96
N GLY A 282 -10.92 -1.81 -6.51
CA GLY A 282 -10.02 -2.24 -5.44
C GLY A 282 -10.43 -1.78 -4.03
N HIS A 283 -9.67 -2.21 -3.04
CA HIS A 283 -9.82 -1.86 -1.62
C HIS A 283 -8.71 -0.89 -1.20
N HIS A 284 -8.76 0.35 -1.65
CA HIS A 284 -7.79 1.39 -1.30
C HIS A 284 -8.39 2.49 -0.42
N GLY A 285 -9.57 2.26 0.14
CA GLY A 285 -10.25 3.23 0.99
C GLY A 285 -9.83 3.12 2.44
N ALA A 286 -9.82 4.27 3.12
CA ALA A 286 -9.55 4.36 4.55
C ALA A 286 -10.76 3.96 5.42
N ASN A 287 -11.90 3.67 4.83
CA ASN A 287 -13.19 3.51 5.51
C ASN A 287 -14.11 2.50 4.84
N HIS A 288 -13.67 1.23 4.77
CA HIS A 288 -14.53 0.16 4.27
C HIS A 288 -15.43 -0.40 5.36
N PRO A 289 -16.75 -0.47 5.12
CA PRO A 289 -17.67 -1.14 6.02
C PRO A 289 -17.49 -2.67 5.93
N VAL A 290 -17.39 -3.33 7.08
CA VAL A 290 -17.35 -4.79 7.20
C VAL A 290 -18.45 -5.22 8.17
N GLN A 291 -19.29 -6.16 7.75
CA GLN A 291 -20.37 -6.67 8.57
C GLN A 291 -19.96 -8.00 9.21
N ASP A 292 -20.09 -8.09 10.53
CA ASP A 292 -20.04 -9.35 11.24
C ASP A 292 -21.35 -10.11 11.00
N LEU A 293 -21.26 -11.24 10.32
CA LEU A 293 -22.42 -12.04 9.94
C LEU A 293 -23.17 -12.66 11.14
N LYS A 294 -22.51 -12.84 12.27
CA LYS A 294 -23.12 -13.39 13.50
C LYS A 294 -23.89 -12.33 14.27
N THR A 295 -23.27 -11.18 14.45
CA THR A 295 -23.85 -10.09 15.25
C THR A 295 -24.62 -9.08 14.41
N GLN A 296 -24.50 -9.12 13.09
CA GLN A 296 -25.04 -8.15 12.12
C GLN A 296 -24.52 -6.72 12.33
N LYS A 297 -23.52 -6.53 13.19
CA LYS A 297 -22.91 -5.23 13.41
C LYS A 297 -21.99 -4.87 12.26
N VAL A 298 -22.02 -3.60 11.86
CA VAL A 298 -21.11 -3.04 10.86
C VAL A 298 -19.99 -2.29 11.57
N ALA A 299 -18.75 -2.70 11.31
CA ALA A 299 -17.56 -1.96 11.69
C ALA A 299 -16.97 -1.27 10.46
N VAL A 300 -16.49 -0.06 10.62
CA VAL A 300 -15.72 0.62 9.57
C VAL A 300 -14.26 0.31 9.79
N LEU A 301 -13.66 -0.42 8.84
CA LEU A 301 -12.25 -0.75 8.86
C LEU A 301 -11.46 0.25 8.02
N SER A 302 -10.31 0.65 8.51
CA SER A 302 -9.35 1.44 7.77
C SER A 302 -8.07 0.64 7.58
N LEU A 303 -7.68 0.45 6.34
CA LEU A 303 -6.40 -0.19 6.00
C LEU A 303 -5.20 0.74 6.26
N ILE A 304 -5.45 2.03 6.52
CA ILE A 304 -4.44 3.07 6.67
C ILE A 304 -4.11 3.36 8.14
N HIS A 305 -5.07 3.20 9.05
CA HIS A 305 -4.83 3.45 10.48
C HIS A 305 -3.81 2.51 11.13
N ILE A 306 -3.41 1.45 10.44
CA ILE A 306 -2.27 0.62 10.84
C ILE A 306 -0.95 1.38 10.68
N SER A 307 -0.95 2.44 9.86
CA SER A 307 0.24 3.23 9.52
C SER A 307 0.26 4.65 10.09
N GLU A 308 -0.72 5.09 10.88
CA GLU A 308 -0.63 6.40 11.53
C GLU A 308 0.13 6.32 12.87
N PRO A 309 1.38 6.78 12.94
CA PRO A 309 2.14 6.79 14.20
C PRO A 309 1.65 7.87 15.17
N THR A 310 0.72 8.74 14.76
CA THR A 310 0.45 9.99 15.48
C THR A 310 -0.75 10.01 16.42
N ARG A 311 -1.62 8.97 16.46
CA ARG A 311 -2.77 8.94 17.40
C ARG A 311 -3.22 7.53 17.78
N PRO A 312 -2.44 6.75 18.53
CA PRO A 312 -2.88 5.46 19.07
C PRO A 312 -4.10 5.56 20.01
N GLU A 313 -4.28 6.71 20.64
CA GLU A 313 -5.37 6.96 21.60
C GLU A 313 -6.77 6.98 20.93
N ARG A 314 -6.88 7.36 19.67
CA ARG A 314 -8.16 7.36 18.93
C ARG A 314 -8.54 6.01 18.35
N ILE A 315 -7.59 5.11 18.17
CA ILE A 315 -7.86 3.72 17.77
C ILE A 315 -8.45 2.93 18.95
N GLY A 316 -8.00 3.23 20.17
CA GLY A 316 -8.55 2.66 21.40
C GLY A 316 -9.94 3.20 21.78
N GLY A 317 -10.36 4.36 21.22
CA GLY A 317 -11.66 4.95 21.49
C GLY A 317 -12.82 4.43 20.63
N GLY A 318 -12.54 3.59 19.63
CA GLY A 318 -13.53 2.79 18.91
C GLY A 318 -13.97 1.60 19.76
N GLY A 319 -14.56 1.90 20.91
CA GLY A 319 -14.95 1.02 21.96
C GLY A 319 -15.27 -0.39 21.54
N VAL A 320 -14.44 -1.30 21.94
CA VAL A 320 -14.91 -2.50 22.60
C VAL A 320 -15.48 -2.02 23.94
N GLY A 321 -16.67 -1.49 23.91
CA GLY A 321 -17.52 -1.40 25.09
C GLY A 321 -17.84 -2.79 25.52
N GLY A 322 -16.91 -3.43 26.20
CA GLY A 322 -17.24 -4.44 27.15
C GLY A 322 -17.88 -3.70 28.29
N GLU A 323 -19.11 -4.01 28.57
CA GLU A 323 -19.65 -3.86 29.90
C GLU A 323 -21.12 -4.08 29.92
N LYS A 324 -21.40 -4.85 30.71
CA LYS A 324 -21.86 -5.39 31.97
C LYS A 324 -22.85 -6.46 31.70
#